data_7f330b46989dc558161310e122d2ecb8
#
_entry.id   7f330b46989dc558161310e122d2ecb8
#
_cell.length_a   1.000
_cell.length_b   1.000
_cell.length_c   1.000
_cell.angle_alpha   90.00
_cell.angle_beta   90.00
_cell.angle_gamma   90.00
#
_symmetry.space_group_name_H-M   'P 1'
#
loop_
_entity.id
_entity.type
_entity.pdbx_description
1 polymer ?
#
loop_
_entity_poly.entity_id
_entity_poly.type
_entity_poly.pdbx_seq_one_letter_code
_entity_poly.pdbx_strand_id
1 'polypeptide(L)'
;ISEPDKGIYDAMNKGIDVANGEWLLFRNCGDYFSSLSDIARVFENTNYNDYDVIYGDAIVWDKYGFKKEKPEIQKFNRYGVMPVWHPSTFVRTSLHKKIKFDLKYKLAADHNFIINCKWSGIKFKYIPIILSIFNIGDGASVKGQIKSRKEHFYIYGGDANRWNLFIFNIQLLKVNMVLYLRR
;
A
#
# COMPACT_ATOMS: atom_id res chain seq x y z
N ILE A 1 4.57 16.37 -15.89
CA ILE A 1 5.18 15.43 -16.85
C ILE A 1 4.08 14.49 -17.28
N SER A 2 3.86 14.35 -18.56
CA SER A 2 2.93 13.39 -19.16
C SER A 2 3.69 12.60 -20.19
N GLU A 3 3.84 11.31 -19.97
CA GLU A 3 4.58 10.40 -20.85
C GLU A 3 4.05 8.96 -20.69
N PRO A 4 4.26 8.08 -21.67
CA PRO A 4 3.88 6.67 -21.55
C PRO A 4 4.58 5.98 -20.38
N ASP A 5 3.86 5.09 -19.69
CA ASP A 5 4.38 4.27 -18.60
C ASP A 5 4.09 2.77 -18.83
N LYS A 6 4.76 1.91 -18.04
CA LYS A 6 4.60 0.46 -18.06
C LYS A 6 3.68 -0.05 -16.94
N GLY A 7 2.85 0.84 -16.40
CA GLY A 7 1.92 0.59 -15.31
C GLY A 7 2.11 1.55 -14.15
N ILE A 8 1.17 1.51 -13.18
CA ILE A 8 1.05 2.47 -12.08
C ILE A 8 2.36 2.69 -11.31
N TYR A 9 3.11 1.63 -11.00
CA TYR A 9 4.35 1.75 -10.24
C TYR A 9 5.52 2.29 -11.07
N ASP A 10 5.48 2.14 -12.40
CA ASP A 10 6.44 2.80 -13.29
C ASP A 10 6.20 4.31 -13.30
N ALA A 11 4.94 4.74 -13.43
CA ALA A 11 4.57 6.15 -13.29
C ALA A 11 4.94 6.72 -11.91
N MET A 12 4.69 5.98 -10.82
CA MET A 12 5.09 6.38 -9.48
C MET A 12 6.63 6.50 -9.34
N ASN A 13 7.40 5.57 -9.91
CA ASN A 13 8.86 5.62 -9.89
C ASN A 13 9.40 6.86 -10.63
N LYS A 14 8.80 7.22 -11.77
CA LYS A 14 9.13 8.47 -12.47
C LYS A 14 8.79 9.70 -11.64
N GLY A 15 7.65 9.68 -10.92
CA GLY A 15 7.29 10.72 -9.96
C GLY A 15 8.31 10.86 -8.82
N ILE A 16 8.83 9.75 -8.30
CA ILE A 16 9.89 9.74 -7.29
C ILE A 16 11.16 10.43 -7.81
N ASP A 17 11.53 10.18 -9.05
CA ASP A 17 12.77 10.74 -9.64
C ASP A 17 12.74 12.27 -9.69
N VAL A 18 11.59 12.85 -9.99
CA VAL A 18 11.44 14.30 -10.16
C VAL A 18 10.99 15.03 -8.88
N ALA A 19 10.63 14.30 -7.85
CA ALA A 19 10.15 14.90 -6.60
C ALA A 19 11.28 15.62 -5.85
N ASN A 20 10.97 16.83 -5.34
CA ASN A 20 11.90 17.69 -4.59
C ASN A 20 11.43 17.98 -3.15
N GLY A 21 10.20 17.61 -2.79
CA GLY A 21 9.70 17.72 -1.42
C GLY A 21 10.43 16.76 -0.47
N GLU A 22 10.45 17.07 0.81
CA GLU A 22 11.06 16.23 1.84
C GLU A 22 10.31 14.90 2.01
N TRP A 23 8.99 14.95 1.88
CA TRP A 23 8.09 13.82 2.01
C TRP A 23 7.27 13.60 0.74
N LEU A 24 7.04 12.35 0.39
CA LEU A 24 6.19 11.91 -0.70
C LEU A 24 4.94 11.21 -0.14
N LEU A 25 3.80 11.55 -0.72
CA LEU A 25 2.54 10.85 -0.54
C LEU A 25 1.94 10.58 -1.91
N PHE A 26 1.67 9.32 -2.23
CA PHE A 26 1.02 8.97 -3.48
C PHE A 26 -0.50 8.93 -3.33
N ARG A 27 -1.18 9.49 -4.32
CA ARG A 27 -2.63 9.46 -4.48
C ARG A 27 -2.99 8.94 -5.86
N ASN A 28 -3.84 7.96 -5.90
CA ASN A 28 -4.40 7.49 -7.16
C ASN A 28 -5.64 8.31 -7.53
N CYS A 29 -6.02 8.25 -8.82
CA CYS A 29 -7.28 8.83 -9.26
C CYS A 29 -8.43 8.17 -8.49
N GLY A 30 -9.29 9.00 -7.87
CA GLY A 30 -10.39 8.55 -7.02
C GLY A 30 -10.09 8.46 -5.52
N ASP A 31 -8.85 8.71 -5.10
CA ASP A 31 -8.51 8.88 -3.69
C ASP A 31 -8.66 10.35 -3.26
N TYR A 32 -9.17 10.59 -2.06
CA TYR A 32 -9.39 11.93 -1.51
C TYR A 32 -8.55 12.14 -0.23
N PHE A 33 -8.12 13.37 0.01
CA PHE A 33 -7.67 13.78 1.34
C PHE A 33 -8.87 13.83 2.29
N SER A 34 -8.65 13.49 3.55
CA SER A 34 -9.67 13.71 4.59
C SER A 34 -9.98 15.19 4.72
N SER A 35 -8.95 16.00 4.89
CA SER A 35 -8.97 17.46 4.77
C SER A 35 -7.55 17.98 4.55
N LEU A 36 -7.42 19.19 3.98
CA LEU A 36 -6.12 19.85 3.85
C LEU A 36 -5.55 20.27 5.21
N SER A 37 -6.42 20.64 6.16
CA SER A 37 -6.00 20.95 7.54
C SER A 37 -5.44 19.74 8.26
N ASP A 38 -5.99 18.54 8.06
CA ASP A 38 -5.43 17.31 8.65
C ASP A 38 -4.04 16.99 8.10
N ILE A 39 -3.82 17.23 6.80
CA ILE A 39 -2.49 17.07 6.19
C ILE A 39 -1.49 18.06 6.77
N ALA A 40 -1.88 19.34 6.93
CA ALA A 40 -1.03 20.36 7.55
C ALA A 40 -0.66 19.97 8.99
N ARG A 41 -1.63 19.51 9.78
CA ARG A 41 -1.43 19.06 11.17
C ARG A 41 -0.41 17.92 11.33
N VAL A 42 -0.20 17.12 10.29
CA VAL A 42 0.85 16.07 10.33
C VAL A 42 2.20 16.70 10.65
N PHE A 43 2.52 17.84 10.02
CA PHE A 43 3.83 18.46 10.11
C PHE A 43 3.87 19.68 11.06
N GLU A 44 2.72 20.07 11.62
CA GLU A 44 2.66 21.14 12.61
C GLU A 44 3.32 20.70 13.93
N ASN A 45 4.29 21.50 14.38
CA ASN A 45 4.94 21.35 15.68
C ASN A 45 5.51 19.94 15.98
N THR A 46 5.76 19.11 14.98
CA THR A 46 6.27 17.76 15.14
C THR A 46 7.53 17.57 14.32
N ASN A 47 8.60 17.16 14.99
CA ASN A 47 9.85 16.80 14.34
C ASN A 47 9.85 15.29 14.04
N TYR A 48 10.01 14.94 12.78
CA TYR A 48 10.08 13.55 12.31
C TYR A 48 11.50 13.14 11.86
N ASN A 49 12.55 13.81 12.34
CA ASN A 49 13.93 13.54 11.90
C ASN A 49 14.37 12.09 12.12
N ASP A 50 13.80 11.42 13.13
CA ASP A 50 14.11 10.03 13.44
C ASP A 50 13.29 9.00 12.64
N TYR A 51 12.39 9.45 11.76
CA TYR A 51 11.46 8.59 11.04
C TYR A 51 11.58 8.77 9.53
N ASP A 52 11.40 7.67 8.82
CA ASP A 52 11.44 7.65 7.36
C ASP A 52 10.05 7.41 6.74
N VAL A 53 9.13 6.86 7.54
CA VAL A 53 7.75 6.58 7.13
C VAL A 53 6.79 7.07 8.21
N ILE A 54 5.82 7.91 7.82
CA ILE A 54 4.73 8.37 8.66
C ILE A 54 3.43 7.84 8.07
N TYR A 55 2.56 7.25 8.90
CA TYR A 55 1.31 6.70 8.41
C TYR A 55 0.17 6.97 9.39
N GLY A 56 -1.03 7.11 8.85
CA GLY A 56 -2.23 7.43 9.62
C GLY A 56 -3.42 6.55 9.28
N ASP A 57 -4.55 6.89 9.89
CA ASP A 57 -5.83 6.25 9.65
C ASP A 57 -6.35 6.55 8.24
N ALA A 58 -7.27 5.73 7.78
CA ALA A 58 -8.00 5.95 6.54
C ALA A 58 -9.51 5.76 6.74
N ILE A 59 -10.32 6.39 5.91
CA ILE A 59 -11.69 5.99 5.67
C ILE A 59 -11.72 5.24 4.35
N VAL A 60 -12.17 4.02 4.37
CA VAL A 60 -12.41 3.22 3.18
C VAL A 60 -13.90 3.14 2.89
N TRP A 61 -14.26 3.05 1.63
CA TRP A 61 -15.66 2.87 1.25
C TRP A 61 -15.82 1.88 0.11
N ASP A 62 -16.96 1.23 0.08
CA ASP A 62 -17.42 0.35 -0.98
C ASP A 62 -18.95 0.45 -1.13
N LYS A 63 -19.56 -0.48 -1.84
CA LYS A 63 -21.01 -0.56 -2.01
C LYS A 63 -21.81 -0.76 -0.70
N TYR A 64 -21.16 -1.11 0.39
CA TYR A 64 -21.79 -1.32 1.71
C TYR A 64 -21.66 -0.10 2.63
N GLY A 65 -20.90 0.92 2.25
CA GLY A 65 -20.75 2.17 3.00
C GLY A 65 -19.30 2.52 3.35
N PHE A 66 -19.17 3.38 4.35
CA PHE A 66 -17.88 3.91 4.82
C PHE A 66 -17.44 3.20 6.09
N LYS A 67 -16.15 2.91 6.19
CA LYS A 67 -15.53 2.34 7.38
C LYS A 67 -14.21 3.04 7.69
N LYS A 68 -14.02 3.42 8.96
CA LYS A 68 -12.71 3.86 9.42
C LYS A 68 -11.80 2.65 9.61
N GLU A 69 -10.63 2.69 8.99
CA GLU A 69 -9.58 1.68 9.12
C GLU A 69 -8.37 2.25 9.84
N LYS A 70 -7.96 1.55 10.89
CA LYS A 70 -6.73 1.82 11.61
C LYS A 70 -5.64 0.88 11.09
N PRO A 71 -4.47 1.42 10.67
CA PRO A 71 -3.39 0.58 10.17
C PRO A 71 -2.78 -0.23 11.32
N GLU A 72 -2.44 -1.48 11.04
CA GLU A 72 -1.89 -2.42 12.02
C GLU A 72 -0.54 -2.98 11.56
N ILE A 73 0.48 -2.13 11.56
CA ILE A 73 1.83 -2.51 11.08
C ILE A 73 2.43 -3.70 11.84
N GLN A 74 1.89 -4.03 13.03
CA GLN A 74 2.32 -5.18 13.81
C GLN A 74 1.70 -6.51 13.31
N LYS A 75 0.56 -6.43 12.62
CA LYS A 75 -0.14 -7.60 12.10
C LYS A 75 0.30 -7.97 10.70
N PHE A 76 1.59 -8.17 10.52
CA PHE A 76 2.09 -8.80 9.30
C PHE A 76 1.68 -10.26 9.29
N ASN A 77 0.86 -10.65 8.34
CA ASN A 77 0.64 -12.06 8.10
C ASN A 77 0.94 -12.40 6.64
N ARG A 78 1.36 -13.64 6.40
CA ARG A 78 1.69 -14.18 5.07
C ARG A 78 0.53 -14.16 4.07
N TYR A 79 -0.66 -13.79 4.51
CA TYR A 79 -1.90 -13.95 3.75
C TYR A 79 -2.50 -12.63 3.26
N GLY A 80 -1.72 -11.54 3.32
CA GLY A 80 -1.96 -10.44 2.41
C GLY A 80 -2.90 -9.35 2.90
N VAL A 81 -2.83 -8.98 4.17
CA VAL A 81 -3.41 -7.69 4.56
C VAL A 81 -2.32 -6.63 4.46
N MET A 82 -2.58 -5.58 3.69
CA MET A 82 -1.72 -4.41 3.64
C MET A 82 -1.63 -3.80 5.04
N PRO A 83 -0.43 -3.72 5.65
CA PRO A 83 -0.31 -3.30 7.06
C PRO A 83 -0.53 -1.81 7.26
N VAL A 84 -0.36 -1.03 6.21
CA VAL A 84 -0.59 0.41 6.16
C VAL A 84 -1.21 0.76 4.80
N TRP A 85 -2.10 1.73 4.79
CA TRP A 85 -2.73 2.18 3.56
C TRP A 85 -1.81 3.14 2.82
N HIS A 86 -1.38 2.78 1.62
CA HIS A 86 -0.47 3.61 0.84
C HIS A 86 -1.00 5.05 0.62
N PRO A 87 -2.32 5.31 0.42
CA PRO A 87 -2.83 6.69 0.35
C PRO A 87 -2.79 7.46 1.68
N SER A 88 -2.49 6.78 2.80
CA SER A 88 -2.30 7.38 4.14
C SER A 88 -0.87 7.26 4.64
N THR A 89 0.12 7.15 3.73
CA THR A 89 1.51 6.90 4.10
C THR A 89 2.44 7.90 3.43
N PHE A 90 3.08 8.75 4.23
CA PHE A 90 4.18 9.60 3.81
C PHE A 90 5.49 8.84 3.92
N VAL A 91 6.32 8.96 2.91
CA VAL A 91 7.66 8.36 2.87
C VAL A 91 8.68 9.45 2.57
N ARG A 92 9.83 9.45 3.26
CA ARG A 92 10.91 10.37 2.91
C ARG A 92 11.31 10.21 1.46
N THR A 93 11.39 11.31 0.75
CA THR A 93 11.80 11.31 -0.67
C THR A 93 13.16 10.68 -0.86
N SER A 94 14.09 10.92 0.06
CA SER A 94 15.42 10.30 0.04
C SER A 94 15.37 8.77 0.15
N LEU A 95 14.47 8.22 0.98
CA LEU A 95 14.26 6.78 1.08
C LEU A 95 13.64 6.22 -0.20
N HIS A 96 12.60 6.87 -0.75
CA HIS A 96 11.98 6.44 -1.99
C HIS A 96 12.93 6.52 -3.20
N LYS A 97 13.80 7.54 -3.27
CA LYS A 97 14.85 7.62 -4.31
C LYS A 97 15.87 6.50 -4.18
N LYS A 98 16.15 6.04 -2.96
CA LYS A 98 17.05 4.92 -2.68
C LYS A 98 16.39 3.56 -2.94
N ILE A 99 15.11 3.42 -2.59
CA ILE A 99 14.34 2.18 -2.72
C ILE A 99 13.07 2.50 -3.52
N LYS A 100 13.08 2.20 -4.81
CA LYS A 100 11.93 2.38 -5.70
C LYS A 100 10.96 1.20 -5.59
N PHE A 101 9.78 1.35 -6.17
CA PHE A 101 8.85 0.24 -6.35
C PHE A 101 9.44 -0.80 -7.31
N ASP A 102 9.38 -2.07 -6.92
CA ASP A 102 9.83 -3.19 -7.75
C ASP A 102 8.79 -3.52 -8.83
N LEU A 103 9.12 -3.23 -10.07
CA LEU A 103 8.21 -3.35 -11.22
C LEU A 103 7.85 -4.80 -11.60
N LYS A 104 8.46 -5.80 -10.95
CA LYS A 104 8.00 -7.20 -11.09
C LYS A 104 6.61 -7.40 -10.49
N TYR A 105 6.25 -6.67 -9.44
CA TYR A 105 4.93 -6.64 -8.83
C TYR A 105 4.06 -5.60 -9.54
N LYS A 106 2.93 -6.03 -10.08
CA LYS A 106 2.04 -5.14 -10.84
C LYS A 106 0.90 -4.57 -10.00
N LEU A 107 0.57 -5.23 -8.89
CA LEU A 107 -0.56 -4.90 -8.02
C LEU A 107 -0.21 -4.80 -6.53
N ALA A 108 1.02 -5.14 -6.14
CA ALA A 108 1.46 -5.18 -4.75
C ALA A 108 2.90 -4.63 -4.54
N ALA A 109 3.41 -3.77 -5.44
CA ALA A 109 4.75 -3.21 -5.26
C ALA A 109 4.84 -2.24 -4.08
N ASP A 110 3.75 -1.53 -3.74
CA ASP A 110 3.61 -0.73 -2.52
C ASP A 110 3.71 -1.60 -1.26
N HIS A 111 3.03 -2.74 -1.26
CA HIS A 111 3.12 -3.73 -0.18
C HIS A 111 4.55 -4.25 -0.05
N ASN A 112 5.18 -4.65 -1.17
CA ASN A 112 6.58 -5.09 -1.18
C ASN A 112 7.52 -4.01 -0.62
N PHE A 113 7.33 -2.75 -1.00
CA PHE A 113 8.12 -1.64 -0.49
C PHE A 113 8.02 -1.52 1.03
N ILE A 114 6.80 -1.49 1.59
CA ILE A 114 6.56 -1.37 3.03
C ILE A 114 7.15 -2.54 3.81
N ILE A 115 7.02 -3.77 3.29
CA ILE A 115 7.59 -4.97 3.91
C ILE A 115 9.11 -4.91 3.94
N ASN A 116 9.74 -4.55 2.83
CA ASN A 116 11.19 -4.42 2.74
C ASN A 116 11.71 -3.32 3.68
N CYS A 117 11.02 -2.18 3.75
CA CYS A 117 11.36 -1.12 4.71
C CYS A 117 11.33 -1.64 6.15
N LYS A 118 10.28 -2.39 6.52
CA LYS A 118 10.18 -2.93 7.87
C LYS A 118 11.28 -3.95 8.18
N TRP A 119 11.57 -4.87 7.27
CA TRP A 119 12.64 -5.87 7.45
C TRP A 119 14.04 -5.25 7.50
N SER A 120 14.23 -4.11 6.84
CA SER A 120 15.48 -3.35 6.86
C SER A 120 15.63 -2.42 8.08
N GLY A 121 14.71 -2.48 9.05
CA GLY A 121 14.79 -1.66 10.26
C GLY A 121 14.46 -0.18 10.06
N ILE A 122 13.84 0.20 8.94
CA ILE A 122 13.34 1.55 8.69
C ILE A 122 12.35 1.94 9.79
N LYS A 123 12.43 3.19 10.26
CA LYS A 123 11.62 3.68 11.38
C LYS A 123 10.29 4.22 10.90
N PHE A 124 9.22 3.68 11.46
CA PHE A 124 7.83 4.03 11.17
C PHE A 124 7.21 4.81 12.32
N LYS A 125 6.46 5.88 12.00
CA LYS A 125 5.65 6.66 12.95
C LYS A 125 4.18 6.57 12.62
N TYR A 126 3.38 6.02 13.52
CA TYR A 126 1.94 6.10 13.45
C TYR A 126 1.45 7.43 14.01
N ILE A 127 0.49 8.05 13.34
CA ILE A 127 -0.25 9.23 13.80
C ILE A 127 -1.75 8.94 13.76
N PRO A 128 -2.52 9.28 14.82
CA PRO A 128 -3.95 8.98 14.89
C PRO A 128 -4.79 10.05 14.14
N ILE A 129 -4.41 10.33 12.90
CA ILE A 129 -5.08 11.30 12.02
C ILE A 129 -5.59 10.54 10.80
N ILE A 130 -6.83 10.82 10.39
CA ILE A 130 -7.36 10.30 9.12
C ILE A 130 -6.71 11.10 8.00
N LEU A 131 -5.94 10.42 7.15
CA LEU A 131 -5.19 11.06 6.07
C LEU A 131 -5.86 10.89 4.72
N SER A 132 -6.64 9.83 4.52
CA SER A 132 -7.25 9.52 3.24
C SER A 132 -8.65 8.96 3.33
N ILE A 133 -9.39 9.16 2.24
CA ILE A 133 -10.67 8.53 1.96
C ILE A 133 -10.56 7.90 0.57
N PHE A 134 -10.77 6.60 0.44
CA PHE A 134 -10.63 5.92 -0.86
C PHE A 134 -11.53 4.70 -1.01
N ASN A 135 -11.79 4.34 -2.28
CA ASN A 135 -12.63 3.22 -2.64
C ASN A 135 -11.84 1.90 -2.60
N ILE A 136 -12.34 0.91 -1.87
CA ILE A 136 -11.78 -0.44 -1.84
C ILE A 136 -12.59 -1.45 -2.69
N GLY A 137 -13.68 -1.01 -3.33
CA GLY A 137 -14.56 -1.86 -4.12
C GLY A 137 -14.16 -2.00 -5.59
N ASP A 138 -13.49 -0.99 -6.18
CA ASP A 138 -13.27 -0.91 -7.64
C ASP A 138 -11.80 -0.77 -8.08
N GLY A 139 -10.87 -0.78 -7.15
CA GLY A 139 -9.44 -0.62 -7.42
C GLY A 139 -8.84 -1.71 -8.31
N ALA A 140 -7.68 -1.42 -8.91
CA ALA A 140 -6.95 -2.37 -9.76
C ALA A 140 -6.62 -3.68 -9.03
N SER A 141 -6.28 -3.62 -7.74
CA SER A 141 -6.00 -4.78 -6.89
C SER A 141 -7.25 -5.64 -6.64
N VAL A 142 -8.44 -5.02 -6.62
CA VAL A 142 -9.73 -5.75 -6.50
C VAL A 142 -10.08 -6.44 -7.80
N LYS A 143 -9.98 -5.74 -8.93
CA LYS A 143 -10.20 -6.32 -10.26
C LYS A 143 -9.19 -7.44 -10.56
N GLY A 144 -7.95 -7.27 -10.09
CA GLY A 144 -6.88 -8.26 -10.17
C GLY A 144 -6.69 -9.12 -8.91
N GLN A 145 -7.73 -9.39 -8.11
CA GLN A 145 -7.64 -9.96 -6.77
C GLN A 145 -6.77 -11.23 -6.68
N ILE A 146 -6.91 -12.14 -7.62
CA ILE A 146 -6.13 -13.39 -7.64
C ILE A 146 -4.64 -13.09 -7.86
N LYS A 147 -4.34 -12.20 -8.81
CA LYS A 147 -2.96 -11.79 -9.11
C LYS A 147 -2.34 -11.05 -7.92
N SER A 148 -3.08 -10.11 -7.33
CA SER A 148 -2.65 -9.38 -6.13
C SER A 148 -2.32 -10.33 -4.98
N ARG A 149 -3.19 -11.33 -4.70
CA ARG A 149 -2.93 -12.33 -3.66
C ARG A 149 -1.70 -13.20 -3.95
N LYS A 150 -1.46 -13.55 -5.22
CA LYS A 150 -0.23 -14.27 -5.61
C LYS A 150 1.01 -13.40 -5.36
N GLU A 151 0.97 -12.14 -5.76
CA GLU A 151 2.09 -11.23 -5.52
C GLU A 151 2.37 -11.09 -4.02
N HIS A 152 1.34 -10.91 -3.16
CA HIS A 152 1.50 -10.88 -1.71
C HIS A 152 2.12 -12.17 -1.17
N PHE A 153 1.68 -13.33 -1.65
CA PHE A 153 2.25 -14.60 -1.22
C PHE A 153 3.76 -14.71 -1.54
N TYR A 154 4.17 -14.28 -2.73
CA TYR A 154 5.59 -14.27 -3.12
C TYR A 154 6.42 -13.26 -2.33
N ILE A 155 5.88 -12.08 -2.01
CA ILE A 155 6.55 -11.06 -1.18
C ILE A 155 6.97 -11.65 0.18
N TYR A 156 6.17 -12.54 0.74
CA TYR A 156 6.48 -13.21 2.00
C TYR A 156 7.30 -14.50 1.86
N GLY A 157 7.88 -14.77 0.69
CA GLY A 157 8.65 -15.99 0.43
C GLY A 157 7.79 -17.26 0.50
N GLY A 158 6.51 -17.16 0.14
CA GLY A 158 5.57 -18.26 0.22
C GLY A 158 5.90 -19.44 -0.69
N ASP A 159 6.67 -19.22 -1.75
CA ASP A 159 7.16 -20.23 -2.69
C ASP A 159 8.35 -21.05 -2.14
N ALA A 160 9.01 -20.57 -1.09
CA ALA A 160 10.14 -21.26 -0.47
C ALA A 160 9.75 -22.60 0.23
N ASN A 161 8.45 -22.86 0.43
CA ASN A 161 7.95 -24.05 1.06
C ASN A 161 6.76 -24.65 0.29
N ARG A 162 6.90 -25.89 -0.20
CA ARG A 162 5.86 -26.61 -0.97
C ARG A 162 4.53 -26.75 -0.22
N TRP A 163 4.55 -26.85 1.11
CA TRP A 163 3.35 -26.93 1.94
C TRP A 163 2.60 -25.60 1.98
N ASN A 164 3.31 -24.50 2.12
CA ASN A 164 2.72 -23.16 2.03
C ASN A 164 2.07 -22.93 0.67
N LEU A 165 2.73 -23.35 -0.40
CA LEU A 165 2.20 -23.27 -1.77
C LEU A 165 0.92 -24.09 -1.93
N PHE A 166 0.87 -25.29 -1.37
CA PHE A 166 -0.32 -26.14 -1.39
C PHE A 166 -1.51 -25.50 -0.68
N ILE A 167 -1.31 -25.01 0.56
CA ILE A 167 -2.34 -24.32 1.34
C ILE A 167 -2.83 -23.07 0.60
N PHE A 168 -1.92 -22.30 0.02
CA PHE A 168 -2.25 -21.11 -0.74
C PHE A 168 -3.11 -21.42 -1.97
N ASN A 169 -2.80 -22.47 -2.71
CA ASN A 169 -3.60 -22.90 -3.87
C ASN A 169 -5.03 -23.30 -3.46
N ILE A 170 -5.20 -23.99 -2.32
CA ILE A 170 -6.54 -24.29 -1.77
C ILE A 170 -7.31 -23.00 -1.46
N GLN A 171 -6.65 -22.00 -0.88
CA GLN A 171 -7.29 -20.70 -0.59
C GLN A 171 -7.67 -19.96 -1.87
N LEU A 172 -6.82 -20.00 -2.91
CA LEU A 172 -7.15 -19.42 -4.21
C LEU A 172 -8.36 -20.09 -4.86
N LEU A 173 -8.50 -21.42 -4.74
CA LEU A 173 -9.67 -22.14 -5.24
C LEU A 173 -10.94 -21.68 -4.55
N LYS A 174 -10.93 -21.50 -3.21
CA LYS A 174 -12.08 -20.95 -2.46
C LYS A 174 -12.45 -19.55 -2.94
N VAL A 175 -11.47 -18.69 -3.14
CA VAL A 175 -11.70 -17.32 -3.66
C VAL A 175 -12.32 -17.36 -5.06
N ASN A 176 -11.78 -18.19 -5.95
CA ASN A 176 -12.33 -18.35 -7.30
C ASN A 176 -13.78 -18.84 -7.27
N MET A 177 -14.10 -19.80 -6.41
CA MET A 177 -15.46 -20.30 -6.25
C MET A 177 -16.42 -19.20 -5.77
N VAL A 178 -16.02 -18.40 -4.79
CA VAL A 178 -16.84 -17.26 -4.31
C VAL A 178 -17.03 -16.21 -5.39
N LEU A 179 -15.99 -15.90 -6.19
CA LEU A 179 -16.10 -14.96 -7.30
C LEU A 179 -16.98 -15.48 -8.43
N TYR A 180 -16.98 -16.79 -8.66
CA TYR A 180 -17.85 -17.44 -9.65
C TYR A 180 -19.32 -17.39 -9.22
N LEU A 181 -19.62 -17.64 -7.95
CA LEU A 181 -20.98 -17.62 -7.40
C LEU A 181 -21.58 -16.19 -7.26
N ARG A 182 -20.77 -15.15 -7.39
CA ARG A 182 -21.19 -13.75 -7.32
C ARG A 182 -21.42 -13.09 -8.69
N ARG A 183 -21.19 -13.82 -9.77
CA ARG A 183 -21.52 -13.42 -11.16
C ARG A 183 -22.94 -13.85 -11.53
#